data_42950b64a497fc86fbffbdf07fdd4299
#
_entry.id   42950b64a497fc86fbffbdf07fdd4299
#
_cell.length_a   1.000
_cell.length_b   1.000
_cell.length_c   1.000
_cell.angle_alpha   90.00
_cell.angle_beta   90.00
_cell.angle_gamma   90.00
#
_symmetry.space_group_name_H-M   'P 1'
#
loop_
_entity.id
_entity.type
_entity.pdbx_description
1 polymer ?
#
loop_
_entity_poly.entity_id
_entity_poly.type
_entity_poly.pdbx_seq_one_letter_code
_entity_poly.pdbx_strand_id
1 'polypeptide(L)'
;MANTLSRDQYWMLPSGSWAFVYGPSSNVNPYLGWEEKKEWNIGVDYSFFGNRMYGKFDYYRRKIDGMIYEVNVPQPPYPNGKQWQNIGEMESKGWEFEVGGDIIQNKDFTWTSSLNMSHNSGKILTMYGNNSRMDGNAMDEPGWPGDASRIEEGAEIGAFHMWKFAGFDDKGDFLLYNKDGEVIPASQKSVDDKQYIGNYLPKVMMGWNNTFTYKNFDLGINMRSWIGFDVLNTYPMYLGIQGQSGAGQWNLWKPALDDPKYKDIRGVKQLCDYFLELSLIHI
;
A
#
# COMPACT_ATOMS: atom_id res chain seq x y z
N MET A 1 -13.67 19.13 -16.02
CA MET A 1 -14.03 19.40 -14.62
C MET A 1 -14.40 20.85 -14.47
N ALA A 2 -15.47 21.17 -13.74
CA ALA A 2 -15.86 22.57 -13.51
C ALA A 2 -14.94 23.21 -12.45
N ASN A 3 -14.62 24.50 -12.65
CA ASN A 3 -13.98 25.29 -11.61
C ASN A 3 -14.94 25.38 -10.41
N THR A 4 -14.55 24.80 -9.30
CA THR A 4 -15.25 24.98 -8.04
C THR A 4 -14.58 26.08 -7.23
N LEU A 5 -15.39 26.93 -6.62
CA LEU A 5 -14.90 27.95 -5.70
C LEU A 5 -15.11 27.46 -4.28
N SER A 6 -14.07 27.56 -3.48
CA SER A 6 -14.17 27.30 -2.04
C SER A 6 -13.96 28.59 -1.24
N ARG A 7 -14.47 28.57 -0.02
CA ARG A 7 -14.17 29.58 0.97
C ARG A 7 -12.70 29.48 1.35
N ASP A 8 -11.90 30.50 0.94
CA ASP A 8 -10.45 30.40 1.06
C ASP A 8 -9.93 31.16 2.30
N GLN A 9 -10.18 32.45 2.38
CA GLN A 9 -9.65 33.31 3.45
C GLN A 9 -10.58 34.46 3.80
N TYR A 10 -10.26 35.14 4.90
CA TYR A 10 -10.84 36.43 5.23
C TYR A 10 -9.96 37.54 4.69
N TRP A 11 -10.56 38.51 4.00
CA TRP A 11 -9.89 39.72 3.59
C TRP A 11 -10.50 40.94 4.28
N MET A 12 -9.65 41.85 4.70
CA MET A 12 -10.09 43.13 5.24
C MET A 12 -10.46 44.07 4.10
N LEU A 13 -11.72 44.48 4.08
CA LEU A 13 -12.22 45.44 3.12
C LEU A 13 -11.70 46.85 3.45
N PRO A 14 -11.69 47.79 2.51
CA PRO A 14 -11.32 49.19 2.75
C PRO A 14 -12.17 49.86 3.85
N SER A 15 -13.36 49.34 4.14
CA SER A 15 -14.23 49.73 5.24
C SER A 15 -13.75 49.29 6.63
N GLY A 16 -12.68 48.50 6.72
CA GLY A 16 -12.20 47.92 7.98
C GLY A 16 -12.95 46.66 8.45
N SER A 17 -13.94 46.20 7.68
CA SER A 17 -14.68 44.93 7.99
C SER A 17 -14.03 43.73 7.28
N TRP A 18 -14.13 42.54 7.90
CA TRP A 18 -13.66 41.31 7.31
C TRP A 18 -14.75 40.67 6.45
N ALA A 19 -14.38 40.27 5.23
CA ALA A 19 -15.26 39.53 4.33
C ALA A 19 -14.62 38.22 3.90
N PHE A 20 -15.45 37.24 3.61
CA PHE A 20 -15.00 35.98 3.01
C PHE A 20 -14.63 36.19 1.55
N VAL A 21 -13.50 35.64 1.16
CA VAL A 21 -13.09 35.57 -0.24
C VAL A 21 -13.26 34.14 -0.73
N TYR A 22 -13.75 34.02 -1.95
CA TYR A 22 -13.85 32.73 -2.64
C TYR A 22 -12.73 32.64 -3.66
N GLY A 23 -11.94 31.58 -3.52
CA GLY A 23 -10.86 31.24 -4.46
C GLY A 23 -11.12 29.94 -5.21
N PRO A 24 -10.39 29.66 -6.30
CA PRO A 24 -10.45 28.37 -6.96
C PRO A 24 -10.08 27.25 -5.99
N SER A 25 -10.94 26.25 -5.81
CA SER A 25 -10.68 25.10 -4.94
C SER A 25 -9.87 24.00 -5.63
N SER A 26 -9.70 24.08 -6.95
CA SER A 26 -8.93 23.13 -7.75
C SER A 26 -8.33 23.79 -8.97
N ASN A 27 -7.20 23.27 -9.45
CA ASN A 27 -6.62 23.66 -10.72
C ASN A 27 -7.27 22.84 -11.83
N VAL A 28 -7.89 23.53 -12.82
CA VAL A 28 -8.43 22.88 -14.00
C VAL A 28 -7.29 22.49 -14.94
N ASN A 29 -7.33 21.26 -15.44
CA ASN A 29 -6.46 20.80 -16.51
C ASN A 29 -7.30 20.64 -17.80
N PRO A 30 -7.22 21.56 -18.78
CA PRO A 30 -7.96 21.43 -20.03
C PRO A 30 -7.47 20.27 -20.91
N TYR A 31 -6.28 19.73 -20.63
CA TYR A 31 -5.68 18.63 -21.37
C TYR A 31 -5.88 17.27 -20.69
N LEU A 32 -6.68 17.21 -19.62
CA LEU A 32 -6.97 15.95 -18.95
C LEU A 32 -7.75 15.03 -19.88
N GLY A 33 -7.12 13.94 -20.28
CA GLY A 33 -7.72 12.89 -21.10
C GLY A 33 -8.31 11.74 -20.25
N TRP A 34 -8.99 10.83 -20.94
CA TRP A 34 -9.49 9.60 -20.33
C TRP A 34 -8.35 8.59 -20.15
N GLU A 35 -8.44 7.77 -19.12
CA GLU A 35 -7.62 6.57 -19.02
C GLU A 35 -8.08 5.53 -20.04
N GLU A 36 -7.15 4.98 -20.80
CA GLU A 36 -7.41 3.89 -21.73
C GLU A 36 -6.95 2.55 -21.14
N LYS A 37 -7.87 1.64 -20.97
CA LYS A 37 -7.57 0.28 -20.50
C LYS A 37 -7.58 -0.70 -21.67
N LYS A 38 -6.44 -1.37 -21.89
CA LYS A 38 -6.29 -2.50 -22.81
C LYS A 38 -6.07 -3.77 -22.01
N GLU A 39 -6.94 -4.75 -22.19
CA GLU A 39 -6.89 -6.01 -21.43
C GLU A 39 -7.11 -7.19 -22.35
N TRP A 40 -6.37 -8.25 -22.14
CA TRP A 40 -6.67 -9.56 -22.64
C TRP A 40 -6.68 -10.57 -21.49
N ASN A 41 -7.56 -11.55 -21.60
CA ASN A 41 -7.75 -12.64 -20.67
C ASN A 41 -7.84 -13.94 -21.43
N ILE A 42 -7.19 -14.99 -20.93
CA ILE A 42 -7.31 -16.35 -21.41
C ILE A 42 -7.72 -17.22 -20.25
N GLY A 43 -8.88 -17.86 -20.36
CA GLY A 43 -9.44 -18.71 -19.31
C GLY A 43 -9.77 -20.10 -19.82
N VAL A 44 -9.74 -21.06 -18.92
CA VAL A 44 -10.16 -22.44 -19.15
C VAL A 44 -11.04 -22.90 -18.00
N ASP A 45 -12.26 -23.27 -18.31
CA ASP A 45 -13.18 -23.95 -17.41
C ASP A 45 -13.12 -25.44 -17.66
N TYR A 46 -13.09 -26.22 -16.60
CA TYR A 46 -13.06 -27.69 -16.73
C TYR A 46 -13.98 -28.37 -15.72
N SER A 47 -14.49 -29.51 -16.13
CA SER A 47 -15.30 -30.37 -15.26
C SER A 47 -15.04 -31.83 -15.60
N PHE A 48 -14.89 -32.65 -14.58
CA PHE A 48 -14.59 -34.08 -14.69
C PHE A 48 -15.53 -34.91 -13.82
N PHE A 49 -15.62 -36.18 -14.13
CA PHE A 49 -16.37 -37.19 -13.36
C PHE A 49 -17.85 -36.85 -13.16
N GLY A 50 -18.52 -36.32 -14.21
CA GLY A 50 -19.92 -35.94 -14.12
C GLY A 50 -20.17 -34.75 -13.18
N ASN A 51 -19.33 -33.74 -13.22
CA ASN A 51 -19.32 -32.53 -12.37
C ASN A 51 -18.89 -32.76 -10.91
N ARG A 52 -18.38 -33.92 -10.55
CA ARG A 52 -17.86 -34.16 -9.20
C ARG A 52 -16.58 -33.38 -8.93
N MET A 53 -15.84 -33.01 -9.95
CA MET A 53 -14.68 -32.13 -9.87
C MET A 53 -14.80 -31.05 -10.95
N TYR A 54 -14.69 -29.81 -10.58
CA TYR A 54 -14.76 -28.66 -11.48
C TYR A 54 -13.72 -27.62 -11.09
N GLY A 55 -13.40 -26.73 -12.01
CA GLY A 55 -12.53 -25.61 -11.73
C GLY A 55 -12.37 -24.71 -12.93
N LYS A 56 -11.64 -23.65 -12.69
CA LYS A 56 -11.27 -22.65 -13.71
C LYS A 56 -9.86 -22.17 -13.49
N PHE A 57 -9.24 -21.76 -14.57
CA PHE A 57 -7.96 -21.05 -14.54
C PHE A 57 -8.05 -19.89 -15.51
N ASP A 58 -7.75 -18.70 -15.05
CA ASP A 58 -7.68 -17.46 -15.82
C ASP A 58 -6.30 -16.86 -15.71
N TYR A 59 -5.78 -16.35 -16.82
CA TYR A 59 -4.60 -15.49 -16.85
C TYR A 59 -4.94 -14.21 -17.59
N TYR A 60 -4.62 -13.06 -17.00
CA TYR A 60 -4.91 -11.76 -17.56
C TYR A 60 -3.68 -10.85 -17.56
N ARG A 61 -3.66 -9.96 -18.54
CA ARG A 61 -2.72 -8.85 -18.61
C ARG A 61 -3.46 -7.59 -19.03
N ARG A 62 -3.32 -6.56 -18.24
CA ARG A 62 -3.99 -5.28 -18.38
C ARG A 62 -2.95 -4.17 -18.45
N LYS A 63 -3.07 -3.30 -19.45
CA LYS A 63 -2.30 -2.07 -19.56
C LYS A 63 -3.27 -0.90 -19.44
N ILE A 64 -2.92 0.08 -18.62
CA ILE A 64 -3.62 1.36 -18.47
C ILE A 64 -2.70 2.43 -19.00
N ASP A 65 -3.19 3.18 -19.98
CA ASP A 65 -2.53 4.32 -20.59
C ASP A 65 -3.21 5.61 -20.12
N GLY A 66 -2.42 6.66 -19.87
CA GLY A 66 -2.94 7.92 -19.38
C GLY A 66 -3.45 7.86 -17.93
N MET A 67 -2.80 7.09 -17.06
CA MET A 67 -3.13 6.99 -15.64
C MET A 67 -3.34 8.38 -15.02
N ILE A 68 -4.53 8.63 -14.45
CA ILE A 68 -4.91 9.91 -13.85
C ILE A 68 -4.48 9.95 -12.39
N TYR A 69 -3.74 10.98 -12.03
CA TYR A 69 -3.29 11.18 -10.66
C TYR A 69 -3.24 12.68 -10.29
N GLU A 70 -3.37 12.97 -9.00
CA GLU A 70 -3.26 14.32 -8.47
C GLU A 70 -1.80 14.65 -8.16
N VAL A 71 -1.20 15.52 -8.95
CA VAL A 71 0.21 15.90 -8.83
C VAL A 71 0.38 17.25 -8.15
N ASN A 72 1.50 17.42 -7.46
CA ASN A 72 1.89 18.72 -6.92
C ASN A 72 2.33 19.64 -8.05
N VAL A 73 1.84 20.89 -8.04
CA VAL A 73 2.18 21.93 -9.01
C VAL A 73 2.68 23.19 -8.28
N PRO A 74 3.55 23.98 -8.91
CA PRO A 74 4.11 25.17 -8.26
C PRO A 74 3.06 26.26 -8.05
N GLN A 75 3.17 26.96 -6.94
CA GLN A 75 2.40 28.17 -6.65
C GLN A 75 3.36 29.36 -6.51
N PRO A 76 3.24 30.43 -7.35
CA PRO A 76 2.49 30.55 -8.60
C PRO A 76 3.10 29.72 -9.74
N PRO A 77 2.47 29.52 -10.92
CA PRO A 77 1.27 30.25 -11.40
C PRO A 77 -0.07 29.59 -11.05
N TYR A 78 -0.05 28.38 -10.48
CA TYR A 78 -1.27 27.69 -10.12
C TYR A 78 -1.87 28.25 -8.81
N PRO A 79 -3.19 28.51 -8.75
CA PRO A 79 -3.83 28.98 -7.51
C PRO A 79 -3.83 27.94 -6.39
N ASN A 80 -3.80 26.64 -6.73
CA ASN A 80 -3.67 25.52 -5.78
C ASN A 80 -2.40 24.74 -6.04
N GLY A 81 -1.85 24.11 -4.98
CA GLY A 81 -0.64 23.29 -5.07
C GLY A 81 -0.82 21.93 -5.74
N LYS A 82 -2.06 21.55 -6.18
CA LYS A 82 -2.35 20.24 -6.76
C LYS A 82 -3.18 20.34 -8.04
N GLN A 83 -2.95 19.44 -8.98
CA GLN A 83 -3.70 19.35 -10.23
C GLN A 83 -3.81 17.89 -10.70
N TRP A 84 -4.97 17.51 -11.24
CA TRP A 84 -5.16 16.21 -11.89
C TRP A 84 -4.51 16.19 -13.26
N GLN A 85 -3.66 15.21 -13.52
CA GLN A 85 -2.93 15.04 -14.78
C GLN A 85 -2.90 13.57 -15.20
N ASN A 86 -2.77 13.33 -16.51
CA ASN A 86 -2.41 12.00 -17.00
C ASN A 86 -0.90 11.85 -16.85
N ILE A 87 -0.46 10.95 -15.98
CA ILE A 87 0.95 10.90 -15.54
C ILE A 87 1.77 9.76 -16.11
N GLY A 88 1.16 8.79 -16.78
CA GLY A 88 1.93 7.68 -17.30
C GLY A 88 1.12 6.43 -17.64
N GLU A 89 1.83 5.35 -17.75
CA GLU A 89 1.30 4.03 -18.06
C GLU A 89 1.62 3.05 -16.94
N MET A 90 0.68 2.17 -16.67
CA MET A 90 0.88 1.04 -15.74
C MET A 90 0.44 -0.28 -16.36
N GLU A 91 1.05 -1.35 -15.92
CA GLU A 91 0.67 -2.71 -16.26
C GLU A 91 0.25 -3.46 -15.00
N SER A 92 -0.80 -4.26 -15.12
CA SER A 92 -1.20 -5.26 -14.13
C SER A 92 -1.37 -6.61 -14.82
N LYS A 93 -0.86 -7.66 -14.20
CA LYS A 93 -1.00 -9.04 -14.68
C LYS A 93 -1.21 -9.98 -13.51
N GLY A 94 -1.94 -11.03 -13.77
CA GLY A 94 -2.24 -11.99 -12.72
C GLY A 94 -2.83 -13.28 -13.27
N TRP A 95 -3.02 -14.20 -12.35
CA TRP A 95 -3.74 -15.43 -12.61
C TRP A 95 -4.71 -15.71 -11.46
N GLU A 96 -5.80 -16.38 -11.81
CA GLU A 96 -6.82 -16.86 -10.89
C GLU A 96 -7.01 -18.36 -11.12
N PHE A 97 -7.09 -19.11 -10.05
CA PHE A 97 -7.30 -20.55 -10.07
C PHE A 97 -8.39 -20.94 -9.09
N GLU A 98 -9.29 -21.78 -9.54
CA GLU A 98 -10.31 -22.38 -8.69
C GLU A 98 -10.41 -23.87 -8.99
N VAL A 99 -10.51 -24.67 -7.94
CA VAL A 99 -10.84 -26.09 -8.02
C VAL A 99 -11.80 -26.43 -6.89
N GLY A 100 -12.83 -27.17 -7.22
CA GLY A 100 -13.81 -27.63 -6.23
C GLY A 100 -14.41 -28.97 -6.64
N GLY A 101 -15.08 -29.59 -5.67
CA GLY A 101 -15.79 -30.81 -5.92
C GLY A 101 -16.26 -31.55 -4.68
N ASP A 102 -16.99 -32.63 -4.93
CA ASP A 102 -17.44 -33.57 -3.91
C ASP A 102 -16.35 -34.63 -3.68
N ILE A 103 -15.57 -34.43 -2.62
CA ILE A 103 -14.47 -35.33 -2.25
C ILE A 103 -15.04 -36.68 -1.82
N ILE A 104 -16.08 -36.64 -0.98
CA ILE A 104 -16.83 -37.81 -0.54
C ILE A 104 -18.31 -37.55 -0.71
N GLN A 105 -19.01 -38.46 -1.32
CA GLN A 105 -20.46 -38.40 -1.49
C GLN A 105 -21.05 -39.80 -1.22
N ASN A 106 -21.60 -39.98 -0.04
CA ASN A 106 -22.29 -41.22 0.38
C ASN A 106 -23.72 -40.90 0.81
N LYS A 107 -24.50 -41.90 1.09
CA LYS A 107 -25.90 -41.75 1.53
C LYS A 107 -26.06 -40.88 2.78
N ASP A 108 -25.16 -41.03 3.76
CA ASP A 108 -25.27 -40.38 5.06
C ASP A 108 -24.19 -39.25 5.25
N PHE A 109 -23.19 -39.17 4.37
CA PHE A 109 -22.09 -38.24 4.51
C PHE A 109 -21.66 -37.65 3.18
N THR A 110 -21.58 -36.33 3.11
CA THR A 110 -21.02 -35.58 1.99
C THR A 110 -19.92 -34.66 2.48
N TRP A 111 -18.80 -34.64 1.78
CA TRP A 111 -17.74 -33.64 1.96
C TRP A 111 -17.48 -32.96 0.62
N THR A 112 -17.84 -31.68 0.55
CA THR A 112 -17.54 -30.80 -0.57
C THR A 112 -16.42 -29.86 -0.18
N SER A 113 -15.44 -29.68 -1.05
CA SER A 113 -14.31 -28.79 -0.83
C SER A 113 -14.07 -27.93 -2.06
N SER A 114 -13.73 -26.65 -1.84
CA SER A 114 -13.30 -25.74 -2.90
C SER A 114 -12.13 -24.89 -2.45
N LEU A 115 -11.13 -24.76 -3.34
CA LEU A 115 -9.95 -23.95 -3.18
C LEU A 115 -9.93 -22.90 -4.28
N ASN A 116 -9.76 -21.64 -3.93
CA ASN A 116 -9.47 -20.57 -4.87
C ASN A 116 -8.14 -19.90 -4.52
N MET A 117 -7.38 -19.52 -5.53
CA MET A 117 -6.10 -18.84 -5.40
C MET A 117 -6.01 -17.74 -6.45
N SER A 118 -5.39 -16.63 -6.09
CA SER A 118 -5.11 -15.55 -7.04
C SER A 118 -3.76 -14.90 -6.77
N HIS A 119 -3.12 -14.46 -7.83
CA HIS A 119 -1.92 -13.64 -7.81
C HIS A 119 -2.14 -12.44 -8.72
N ASN A 120 -1.76 -11.27 -8.24
CA ASN A 120 -1.76 -10.04 -9.02
C ASN A 120 -0.47 -9.28 -8.79
N SER A 121 0.13 -8.76 -9.85
CA SER A 121 1.29 -7.88 -9.79
C SER A 121 1.05 -6.66 -10.67
N GLY A 122 1.48 -5.50 -10.22
CA GLY A 122 1.38 -4.25 -10.95
C GLY A 122 2.73 -3.55 -11.03
N LYS A 123 2.97 -2.85 -12.14
CA LYS A 123 4.21 -2.11 -12.38
C LYS A 123 3.92 -0.82 -13.12
N ILE A 124 4.61 0.25 -12.76
CA ILE A 124 4.64 1.49 -13.53
C ILE A 124 5.57 1.28 -14.73
N LEU A 125 5.06 1.49 -15.94
CA LEU A 125 5.85 1.30 -17.17
C LEU A 125 6.58 2.56 -17.57
N THR A 126 5.86 3.68 -17.65
CA THR A 126 6.40 4.98 -18.05
C THR A 126 5.74 6.10 -17.27
N MET A 127 6.44 7.19 -17.11
CA MET A 127 5.94 8.43 -16.52
C MET A 127 6.03 9.57 -17.53
N TYR A 128 4.98 10.40 -17.63
CA TYR A 128 4.89 11.47 -18.60
C TYR A 128 5.36 12.82 -18.05
N GLY A 129 5.95 13.63 -18.92
CA GLY A 129 6.38 14.98 -18.59
C GLY A 129 7.49 15.04 -17.55
N ASN A 130 7.40 15.99 -16.63
CA ASN A 130 8.38 16.17 -15.55
C ASN A 130 8.08 15.30 -14.30
N ASN A 131 7.09 14.41 -14.38
CA ASN A 131 6.64 13.58 -13.27
C ASN A 131 7.43 12.25 -13.23
N SER A 132 8.75 12.29 -13.35
CA SER A 132 9.57 11.08 -13.38
C SER A 132 9.46 10.24 -12.10
N ARG A 133 9.06 10.87 -11.00
CA ARG A 133 8.77 10.21 -9.72
C ARG A 133 7.80 11.04 -8.90
N MET A 134 7.00 10.38 -8.07
CA MET A 134 6.12 11.02 -7.09
C MET A 134 6.21 10.26 -5.77
N ASP A 135 6.57 10.97 -4.72
CA ASP A 135 6.58 10.40 -3.38
C ASP A 135 5.13 10.41 -2.86
N GLY A 136 4.66 9.26 -2.41
CA GLY A 136 3.29 9.10 -1.92
C GLY A 136 3.18 9.56 -0.48
N ASN A 137 2.18 10.37 -0.20
CA ASN A 137 1.81 10.71 1.17
C ASN A 137 1.20 9.48 1.83
N ALA A 138 2.01 8.73 2.54
CA ALA A 138 1.52 7.56 3.23
C ALA A 138 0.59 7.93 4.39
N MET A 139 0.82 9.04 5.08
CA MET A 139 -0.02 9.55 6.18
C MET A 139 0.31 11.00 6.48
N ASP A 140 -0.71 11.86 6.59
CA ASP A 140 -0.61 13.25 7.05
C ASP A 140 -0.60 13.35 8.59
N GLU A 141 0.08 12.43 9.28
CA GLU A 141 0.14 12.43 10.72
C GLU A 141 1.26 13.35 11.24
N PRO A 142 1.01 14.21 12.24
CA PRO A 142 2.04 15.05 12.82
C PRO A 142 3.25 14.24 13.30
N GLY A 143 4.43 14.61 12.78
CA GLY A 143 5.68 13.92 13.13
C GLY A 143 5.90 12.60 12.37
N TRP A 144 5.18 12.33 11.29
CA TRP A 144 5.49 11.24 10.38
C TRP A 144 6.89 11.43 9.76
N PRO A 145 7.73 10.40 9.72
CA PRO A 145 9.13 10.56 9.30
C PRO A 145 9.34 10.66 7.78
N GLY A 146 8.28 10.78 6.98
CA GLY A 146 8.32 10.94 5.53
C GLY A 146 7.49 9.90 4.76
N ASP A 147 7.55 9.95 3.43
CA ASP A 147 6.77 9.10 2.54
C ASP A 147 7.34 7.67 2.49
N ALA A 148 6.46 6.67 2.69
CA ALA A 148 6.80 5.26 2.69
C ALA A 148 6.59 4.58 1.33
N SER A 149 6.04 5.29 0.34
CA SER A 149 5.78 4.76 -1.00
C SER A 149 6.23 5.75 -2.07
N ARG A 150 6.44 5.24 -3.28
CA ARG A 150 6.84 6.06 -4.43
C ARG A 150 6.21 5.49 -5.70
N ILE A 151 5.71 6.37 -6.54
CA ILE A 151 5.33 6.08 -7.92
C ILE A 151 6.49 6.53 -8.81
N GLU A 152 7.12 5.61 -9.49
CA GLU A 152 8.30 5.84 -10.30
C GLU A 152 8.35 4.82 -11.44
N GLU A 153 8.92 5.20 -12.57
CA GLU A 153 9.09 4.30 -13.70
C GLU A 153 9.90 3.06 -13.30
N GLY A 154 9.36 1.90 -13.62
CA GLY A 154 9.95 0.62 -13.28
C GLY A 154 9.60 0.09 -11.88
N ALA A 155 8.98 0.89 -11.00
CA ALA A 155 8.60 0.47 -9.67
C ALA A 155 7.38 -0.46 -9.67
N GLU A 156 7.38 -1.42 -8.74
CA GLU A 156 6.20 -2.25 -8.45
C GLU A 156 5.17 -1.46 -7.66
N ILE A 157 3.90 -1.66 -7.99
CA ILE A 157 2.79 -1.08 -7.23
C ILE A 157 2.71 -1.78 -5.88
N GLY A 158 2.58 -0.98 -4.82
CA GLY A 158 2.52 -1.48 -3.45
C GLY A 158 3.88 -1.68 -2.78
N ALA A 159 4.98 -1.42 -3.48
CA ALA A 159 6.31 -1.49 -2.86
C ALA A 159 6.52 -0.34 -1.86
N PHE A 160 7.07 -0.66 -0.71
CA PHE A 160 7.55 0.33 0.23
C PHE A 160 8.88 0.92 -0.26
N HIS A 161 9.00 2.25 -0.12
CA HIS A 161 10.22 2.99 -0.46
C HIS A 161 10.70 3.72 0.80
N MET A 162 11.69 3.12 1.49
CA MET A 162 12.14 3.58 2.79
C MET A 162 13.62 3.29 3.02
N TRP A 163 14.17 3.77 4.13
CA TRP A 163 15.55 3.47 4.50
C TRP A 163 15.70 2.03 4.99
N LYS A 164 16.82 1.40 4.63
CA LYS A 164 17.15 0.07 5.08
C LYS A 164 17.86 0.13 6.41
N PHE A 165 17.33 -0.59 7.39
CA PHE A 165 17.88 -0.67 8.74
C PHE A 165 19.18 -1.48 8.77
N ALA A 166 20.20 -0.97 9.47
CA ALA A 166 21.50 -1.60 9.62
C ALA A 166 21.81 -2.03 11.07
N GLY A 167 21.07 -1.52 12.04
CA GLY A 167 21.31 -1.79 13.45
C GLY A 167 21.09 -0.56 14.32
N PHE A 168 21.56 -0.66 15.57
CA PHE A 168 21.62 0.45 16.51
C PHE A 168 23.08 0.68 16.92
N ASP A 169 23.40 1.93 17.22
CA ASP A 169 24.68 2.26 17.87
C ASP A 169 24.63 1.97 19.38
N ASP A 170 25.76 2.20 20.07
CA ASP A 170 25.90 1.98 21.52
C ASP A 170 24.94 2.86 22.39
N LYS A 171 24.35 3.89 21.79
CA LYS A 171 23.39 4.80 22.43
C LYS A 171 21.94 4.41 22.13
N GLY A 172 21.70 3.44 21.26
CA GLY A 172 20.38 3.03 20.78
C GLY A 172 19.83 3.93 19.66
N ASP A 173 20.69 4.71 18.98
CA ASP A 173 20.32 5.46 17.79
C ASP A 173 20.35 4.58 16.55
N PHE A 174 19.46 4.86 15.59
CA PHE A 174 19.34 4.08 14.36
C PHE A 174 20.55 4.23 13.44
N LEU A 175 21.06 3.10 12.99
CA LEU A 175 22.01 2.99 11.89
C LEU A 175 21.26 2.52 10.63
N LEU A 176 21.56 3.11 9.50
CA LEU A 176 20.90 2.87 8.22
C LEU A 176 21.95 2.55 7.14
N TYR A 177 21.55 1.83 6.10
CA TYR A 177 22.36 1.69 4.90
C TYR A 177 22.13 2.88 3.97
N ASN A 178 23.22 3.47 3.47
CA ASN A 178 23.16 4.44 2.38
C ASN A 178 22.97 3.72 1.03
N LYS A 179 22.85 4.48 -0.07
CA LYS A 179 22.70 3.96 -1.43
C LYS A 179 23.89 3.11 -1.89
N ASP A 180 25.08 3.30 -1.31
CA ASP A 180 26.31 2.58 -1.65
C ASP A 180 26.49 1.32 -0.78
N GLY A 181 25.55 1.04 0.13
CA GLY A 181 25.56 -0.12 1.01
C GLY A 181 26.41 0.05 2.27
N GLU A 182 26.85 1.27 2.57
CA GLU A 182 27.62 1.58 3.78
C GLU A 182 26.68 1.88 4.94
N VAL A 183 27.11 1.51 6.15
CA VAL A 183 26.35 1.80 7.39
C VAL A 183 26.64 3.24 7.84
N ILE A 184 25.59 4.03 7.95
CA ILE A 184 25.67 5.42 8.38
C ILE A 184 24.71 5.69 9.57
N PRO A 185 25.03 6.65 10.44
CA PRO A 185 24.08 7.14 11.41
C PRO A 185 22.84 7.74 10.75
N ALA A 186 21.66 7.55 11.31
CA ALA A 186 20.42 8.09 10.75
C ALA A 186 20.41 9.63 10.61
N SER A 187 21.26 10.34 11.35
CA SER A 187 21.45 11.79 11.22
C SER A 187 22.11 12.22 9.90
N GLN A 188 22.80 11.32 9.22
CA GLN A 188 23.51 11.57 7.95
C GLN A 188 22.75 11.07 6.72
N LYS A 189 21.56 10.46 6.91
CA LYS A 189 20.75 9.90 5.82
C LYS A 189 20.32 10.96 4.82
N SER A 190 20.26 10.58 3.55
CA SER A 190 19.63 11.33 2.46
C SER A 190 18.32 10.65 2.03
N VAL A 191 17.45 11.38 1.35
CA VAL A 191 16.27 10.81 0.68
C VAL A 191 16.68 9.84 -0.42
N ASP A 192 17.84 10.06 -1.03
CA ASP A 192 18.39 9.20 -2.09
C ASP A 192 18.92 7.86 -1.58
N ASP A 193 19.04 7.69 -0.26
CA ASP A 193 19.43 6.42 0.36
C ASP A 193 18.24 5.46 0.55
N LYS A 194 17.01 5.93 0.29
CA LYS A 194 15.83 5.07 0.34
C LYS A 194 15.87 4.01 -0.74
N GLN A 195 15.38 2.82 -0.41
CA GLN A 195 15.35 1.65 -1.28
C GLN A 195 13.94 1.06 -1.32
N TYR A 196 13.63 0.29 -2.38
CA TYR A 196 12.41 -0.51 -2.44
C TYR A 196 12.58 -1.76 -1.56
N ILE A 197 11.80 -1.84 -0.48
CA ILE A 197 11.91 -2.89 0.54
C ILE A 197 10.52 -3.37 0.90
N GLY A 198 10.22 -4.64 0.56
CA GLY A 198 8.90 -5.19 0.85
C GLY A 198 7.77 -4.64 -0.02
N ASN A 199 6.58 -5.22 0.15
CA ASN A 199 5.38 -4.83 -0.58
C ASN A 199 4.14 -5.11 0.28
N TYR A 200 3.19 -4.17 0.35
CA TYR A 200 1.95 -4.35 1.10
C TYR A 200 0.90 -5.15 0.35
N LEU A 201 1.11 -5.44 -0.94
CA LEU A 201 0.20 -6.29 -1.71
C LEU A 201 0.59 -7.75 -1.56
N PRO A 202 -0.36 -8.64 -1.23
CA PRO A 202 -0.09 -10.06 -1.13
C PRO A 202 0.38 -10.65 -2.47
N LYS A 203 1.40 -11.50 -2.43
CA LYS A 203 1.84 -12.26 -3.61
C LYS A 203 0.80 -13.30 -4.01
N VAL A 204 0.16 -13.93 -3.03
CA VAL A 204 -0.92 -14.89 -3.27
C VAL A 204 -2.02 -14.67 -2.25
N MET A 205 -3.25 -14.63 -2.73
CA MET A 205 -4.46 -14.70 -1.90
C MET A 205 -5.10 -16.06 -2.11
N MET A 206 -5.57 -16.68 -1.03
CA MET A 206 -6.12 -18.02 -1.05
C MET A 206 -7.38 -18.10 -0.18
N GLY A 207 -8.40 -18.79 -0.67
CA GLY A 207 -9.58 -19.15 0.09
C GLY A 207 -9.82 -20.65 -0.02
N TRP A 208 -10.09 -21.31 1.09
CA TRP A 208 -10.40 -22.73 1.15
C TRP A 208 -11.68 -22.94 1.94
N ASN A 209 -12.70 -23.47 1.26
CA ASN A 209 -14.01 -23.72 1.84
C ASN A 209 -14.24 -25.24 1.91
N ASN A 210 -14.73 -25.71 3.05
CA ASN A 210 -15.11 -27.09 3.25
C ASN A 210 -16.50 -27.15 3.86
N THR A 211 -17.34 -27.99 3.32
CA THR A 211 -18.66 -28.28 3.84
C THR A 211 -18.78 -29.80 4.07
N PHE A 212 -19.15 -30.15 5.29
CA PHE A 212 -19.37 -31.48 5.72
C PHE A 212 -20.85 -31.64 6.09
N THR A 213 -21.55 -32.54 5.46
CA THR A 213 -22.93 -32.88 5.81
C THR A 213 -22.98 -34.31 6.29
N TYR A 214 -23.46 -34.55 7.50
CA TYR A 214 -23.68 -35.87 8.05
C TYR A 214 -25.10 -35.99 8.58
N LYS A 215 -25.93 -36.72 7.84
CA LYS A 215 -27.37 -36.86 8.12
C LYS A 215 -28.05 -35.50 8.21
N ASN A 216 -28.42 -35.05 9.41
CA ASN A 216 -29.12 -33.78 9.67
C ASN A 216 -28.18 -32.66 10.20
N PHE A 217 -26.84 -32.92 10.19
CA PHE A 217 -25.85 -31.96 10.68
C PHE A 217 -24.99 -31.44 9.53
N ASP A 218 -24.78 -30.12 9.50
CA ASP A 218 -23.89 -29.44 8.56
C ASP A 218 -22.78 -28.73 9.33
N LEU A 219 -21.54 -28.85 8.86
CA LEU A 219 -20.38 -28.12 9.36
C LEU A 219 -19.68 -27.45 8.18
N GLY A 220 -19.59 -26.11 8.22
CA GLY A 220 -18.82 -25.32 7.26
C GLY A 220 -17.53 -24.81 7.88
N ILE A 221 -16.41 -25.00 7.20
CA ILE A 221 -15.10 -24.45 7.57
C ILE A 221 -14.58 -23.61 6.41
N ASN A 222 -14.45 -22.31 6.64
CA ASN A 222 -13.95 -21.35 5.63
C ASN A 222 -12.63 -20.77 6.12
N MET A 223 -11.58 -20.90 5.32
CA MET A 223 -10.25 -20.36 5.61
C MET A 223 -9.86 -19.37 4.53
N ARG A 224 -9.21 -18.27 4.94
CA ARG A 224 -8.62 -17.28 4.02
C ARG A 224 -7.18 -17.04 4.41
N SER A 225 -6.32 -16.86 3.41
CA SER A 225 -4.91 -16.58 3.65
C SER A 225 -4.41 -15.55 2.63
N TRP A 226 -3.61 -14.62 3.11
CA TRP A 226 -2.84 -13.69 2.30
C TRP A 226 -1.36 -13.97 2.55
N ILE A 227 -0.61 -14.22 1.51
CA ILE A 227 0.75 -14.75 1.63
C ILE A 227 1.72 -13.79 0.95
N GLY A 228 2.82 -13.50 1.62
CA GLY A 228 3.96 -12.81 1.04
C GLY A 228 3.74 -11.31 0.87
N PHE A 229 3.19 -10.64 1.87
CA PHE A 229 3.12 -9.18 1.96
C PHE A 229 3.70 -8.68 3.28
N ASP A 230 4.05 -7.42 3.31
CA ASP A 230 4.62 -6.76 4.47
C ASP A 230 3.62 -5.74 5.04
N VAL A 231 3.61 -5.58 6.34
CA VAL A 231 2.81 -4.58 7.04
C VAL A 231 3.75 -3.60 7.72
N LEU A 232 3.63 -2.31 7.39
CA LEU A 232 4.34 -1.28 8.13
C LEU A 232 3.64 -1.04 9.47
N ASN A 233 4.22 -1.57 10.55
CA ASN A 233 3.71 -1.37 11.90
C ASN A 233 4.16 -0.01 12.43
N THR A 234 3.27 0.96 12.36
CA THR A 234 3.55 2.33 12.82
C THR A 234 3.45 2.49 14.34
N TYR A 235 2.78 1.55 15.01
CA TYR A 235 2.53 1.63 16.45
C TYR A 235 3.83 1.69 17.28
N PRO A 236 4.82 0.78 17.09
CA PRO A 236 6.11 0.89 17.75
C PRO A 236 6.88 2.15 17.38
N MET A 237 6.73 2.63 16.14
CA MET A 237 7.39 3.85 15.67
C MET A 237 6.95 5.08 16.45
N TYR A 238 5.66 5.16 16.79
CA TYR A 238 5.10 6.30 17.52
C TYR A 238 5.17 6.16 19.04
N LEU A 239 4.91 4.97 19.56
CA LEU A 239 4.74 4.72 20.98
C LEU A 239 5.82 3.82 21.59
N GLY A 240 6.72 3.30 20.75
CA GLY A 240 7.74 2.32 21.12
C GLY A 240 9.12 2.93 21.38
N ILE A 241 9.33 4.23 21.13
CA ILE A 241 10.64 4.87 21.27
C ILE A 241 10.63 5.78 22.49
N GLN A 242 11.53 5.48 23.45
CA GLN A 242 11.67 6.26 24.69
C GLN A 242 12.34 7.61 24.42
N GLY A 243 11.85 8.67 25.08
CA GLY A 243 12.52 9.98 25.08
C GLY A 243 12.25 10.88 23.87
N GLN A 244 11.32 10.51 22.97
CA GLN A 244 10.95 11.39 21.85
C GLN A 244 10.22 12.65 22.34
N SER A 245 10.77 13.82 22.02
CA SER A 245 10.10 15.11 22.17
C SER A 245 8.95 15.18 21.15
N GLY A 246 7.73 15.38 21.63
CA GLY A 246 6.51 15.42 20.82
C GLY A 246 5.53 14.28 21.08
N ALA A 247 6.02 13.11 21.49
CA ALA A 247 5.20 12.06 22.06
C ALA A 247 4.94 12.24 23.58
N GLY A 248 5.40 13.32 24.17
CA GLY A 248 5.39 13.57 25.62
C GLY A 248 4.00 13.66 26.29
N GLN A 249 2.94 13.43 25.53
CA GLN A 249 1.58 13.36 26.03
C GLN A 249 0.95 11.97 25.89
N TRP A 250 1.65 11.00 25.27
CA TRP A 250 1.15 9.65 25.05
C TRP A 250 1.80 8.68 26.04
N ASN A 251 1.01 7.74 26.54
CA ASN A 251 1.55 6.62 27.30
C ASN A 251 2.48 5.79 26.41
N LEU A 252 3.66 5.47 26.91
CA LEU A 252 4.58 4.60 26.23
C LEU A 252 3.96 3.21 26.07
N TRP A 253 4.12 2.60 24.91
CA TRP A 253 3.70 1.24 24.66
C TRP A 253 4.49 0.25 25.54
N LYS A 254 3.79 -0.63 26.26
CA LYS A 254 4.42 -1.51 27.24
C LYS A 254 5.64 -2.28 26.70
N PRO A 255 5.62 -2.88 25.48
CA PRO A 255 6.80 -3.54 24.93
C PRO A 255 8.02 -2.65 24.74
N ALA A 256 7.87 -1.34 24.66
CA ALA A 256 9.00 -0.41 24.66
C ALA A 256 9.80 -0.43 25.98
N LEU A 257 9.25 -1.01 27.03
CA LEU A 257 9.89 -1.12 28.34
C LEU A 257 10.59 -2.47 28.55
N ASP A 258 10.02 -3.55 28.04
CA ASP A 258 10.41 -4.91 28.41
C ASP A 258 10.68 -5.85 27.22
N ASP A 259 10.19 -5.52 26.00
CA ASP A 259 10.44 -6.34 24.81
C ASP A 259 11.89 -6.15 24.32
N PRO A 260 12.66 -7.22 24.15
CA PRO A 260 14.03 -7.14 23.63
C PRO A 260 14.16 -6.40 22.30
N LYS A 261 13.11 -6.43 21.46
CA LYS A 261 13.08 -5.74 20.16
C LYS A 261 13.01 -4.21 20.32
N TYR A 262 12.38 -3.68 21.37
CA TYR A 262 12.03 -2.27 21.45
C TYR A 262 12.65 -1.53 22.66
N LYS A 263 12.95 -2.25 23.75
CA LYS A 263 13.35 -1.64 25.05
C LYS A 263 14.60 -0.77 25.01
N ASP A 264 15.49 -1.04 24.06
CA ASP A 264 16.79 -0.36 23.97
C ASP A 264 16.82 0.71 22.88
N ILE A 265 15.69 0.93 22.17
CA ILE A 265 15.61 1.96 21.14
C ILE A 265 15.58 3.33 21.81
N ARG A 266 16.46 4.19 21.35
CA ARG A 266 16.56 5.61 21.72
C ARG A 266 16.59 6.44 20.44
N GLY A 267 16.74 7.73 20.56
CA GLY A 267 16.88 8.60 19.40
C GLY A 267 15.58 8.89 18.66
N VAL A 268 15.70 9.41 17.45
CA VAL A 268 14.57 9.87 16.63
C VAL A 268 14.03 8.74 15.79
N LYS A 269 12.71 8.59 15.75
CA LYS A 269 12.01 7.60 14.91
C LYS A 269 12.43 7.71 13.44
N GLN A 270 12.61 6.56 12.80
CA GLN A 270 13.02 6.43 11.42
C GLN A 270 11.99 5.62 10.62
N LEU A 271 11.75 6.03 9.39
CA LEU A 271 10.94 5.27 8.45
C LEU A 271 11.84 4.22 7.77
N CYS A 272 11.94 3.05 8.37
CA CYS A 272 12.82 1.98 7.90
C CYS A 272 12.17 0.60 8.06
N ASP A 273 12.75 -0.39 7.43
CA ASP A 273 12.25 -1.78 7.41
C ASP A 273 12.32 -2.48 8.78
N TYR A 274 12.93 -1.88 9.80
CA TYR A 274 12.82 -2.36 11.18
C TYR A 274 11.37 -2.48 11.66
N PHE A 275 10.48 -1.63 11.13
CA PHE A 275 9.05 -1.61 11.45
C PHE A 275 8.19 -2.35 10.43
N LEU A 276 8.80 -3.02 9.46
CA LEU A 276 8.10 -3.97 8.60
C LEU A 276 7.91 -5.30 9.32
N GLU A 277 6.70 -5.82 9.23
CA GLU A 277 6.34 -7.15 9.72
C GLU A 277 5.89 -7.99 8.54
N LEU A 278 6.54 -9.13 8.34
CA LEU A 278 6.09 -10.14 7.40
C LEU A 278 4.75 -10.69 7.88
N SER A 279 3.71 -10.50 7.12
CA SER A 279 2.44 -11.14 7.40
C SER A 279 2.52 -12.62 6.94
N LEU A 280 2.71 -13.50 7.91
CA LEU A 280 2.60 -14.94 7.75
C LEU A 280 1.20 -15.34 8.21
N ILE A 281 0.25 -15.44 7.27
CA ILE A 281 -1.07 -16.07 7.44
C ILE A 281 -1.99 -15.40 8.48
N HIS A 282 -3.01 -14.71 8.00
CA HIS A 282 -4.23 -14.50 8.78
C HIS A 282 -5.22 -15.63 8.45
N ILE A 283 -5.46 -16.49 9.43
CA ILE A 283 -6.52 -17.51 9.40
C ILE A 283 -7.82 -16.89 9.89
#